data_7419b49bfd19ab96cbc5eaa49bdf5cfa
#
_entry.id   7419b49bfd19ab96cbc5eaa49bdf5cfa
#
_cell.length_a   1.000
_cell.length_b   1.000
_cell.length_c   1.000
_cell.angle_alpha   90.00
_cell.angle_beta   90.00
_cell.angle_gamma   90.00
#
_symmetry.space_group_name_H-M   'P 1'
#
loop_
_entity.id
_entity.type
_entity.pdbx_description
1 polymer ?
#
loop_
_entity_poly.entity_id
_entity_poly.type
_entity_poly.pdbx_seq_one_letter_code
_entity_poly.pdbx_strand_id
1 'polypeptide(L)'
;ADAISAYAMSEGLWYLTRHLPENHAIMVCLGEGLMPKAGETPEMGANPQLGFGRVYARPEVARSLDKKVKRMLNDPHYTHDHFRHDLQKSRTTVWGAAIDTLENTSRFALGKDTGPMTLLHLFNQPLQVTRPYEGYTGTLVLPKKVTETAAEDSILIDFRTPRKKVLEAIQKTYQVQ
;
A
#
# COMPACT_ATOMS: atom_id res chain seq x y z
N ALA A 1 -0.22 -11.59 17.14
CA ALA A 1 0.24 -10.21 17.01
C ALA A 1 -0.46 -9.51 15.84
N ASP A 2 -0.38 -10.04 14.61
CA ASP A 2 -0.95 -9.40 13.39
C ASP A 2 -2.45 -9.06 13.53
N ALA A 3 -3.27 -10.00 14.03
CA ALA A 3 -4.69 -9.74 14.21
C ALA A 3 -4.97 -8.60 15.21
N ILE A 4 -4.16 -8.48 16.26
CA ILE A 4 -4.31 -7.41 17.26
C ILE A 4 -3.87 -6.07 16.66
N SER A 5 -2.74 -6.04 15.97
CA SER A 5 -2.25 -4.81 15.31
C SER A 5 -3.19 -4.34 14.20
N ALA A 6 -3.75 -5.27 13.42
CA ALA A 6 -4.75 -4.96 12.40
C ALA A 6 -6.05 -4.42 13.01
N TYR A 7 -6.50 -5.00 14.12
CA TYR A 7 -7.66 -4.47 14.85
C TYR A 7 -7.39 -3.05 15.35
N ALA A 8 -6.26 -2.82 15.99
CA ALA A 8 -5.89 -1.49 16.49
C ALA A 8 -5.79 -0.46 15.36
N MET A 9 -5.20 -0.83 14.21
CA MET A 9 -5.16 0.03 13.04
C MET A 9 -6.56 0.33 12.50
N SER A 10 -7.42 -0.68 12.42
CA SER A 10 -8.82 -0.51 11.98
C SER A 10 -9.59 0.47 12.86
N GLU A 11 -9.45 0.36 14.17
CA GLU A 11 -10.05 1.29 15.13
C GLU A 11 -9.47 2.71 14.98
N GLY A 12 -8.16 2.82 14.78
CA GLY A 12 -7.48 4.10 14.51
C GLY A 12 -7.99 4.78 13.24
N LEU A 13 -8.18 4.02 12.16
CA LEU A 13 -8.74 4.54 10.91
C LEU A 13 -10.20 4.96 11.09
N TRP A 14 -10.99 4.20 11.83
CA TRP A 14 -12.36 4.57 12.22
C TRP A 14 -12.38 5.89 12.99
N TYR A 15 -11.53 6.01 14.00
CA TYR A 15 -11.40 7.25 14.77
C TYR A 15 -11.01 8.42 13.92
N LEU A 16 -10.02 8.26 13.02
CA LEU A 16 -9.56 9.30 12.10
C LEU A 16 -10.72 9.81 11.21
N THR A 17 -11.58 8.94 10.72
CA THR A 17 -12.71 9.36 9.86
C THR A 17 -13.72 10.27 10.55
N ARG A 18 -13.78 10.27 11.89
CA ARG A 18 -14.64 11.18 12.65
C ARG A 18 -14.15 12.63 12.60
N HIS A 19 -12.87 12.82 12.29
CA HIS A 19 -12.22 14.13 12.19
C HIS A 19 -12.08 14.61 10.74
N LEU A 20 -12.41 13.78 9.77
CA LEU A 20 -12.49 14.17 8.37
C LEU A 20 -13.86 14.78 8.05
N PRO A 21 -13.96 15.60 6.98
CA PRO A 21 -15.24 16.05 6.44
C PRO A 21 -16.18 14.86 6.15
N GLU A 22 -17.48 15.10 6.27
CA GLU A 22 -18.49 14.00 6.22
C GLU A 22 -18.50 13.23 4.90
N ASN A 23 -18.13 13.88 3.80
CA ASN A 23 -18.03 13.28 2.48
C ASN A 23 -16.65 12.64 2.19
N HIS A 24 -15.78 12.55 3.19
CA HIS A 24 -14.47 11.92 3.05
C HIS A 24 -14.51 10.46 3.52
N ALA A 25 -13.69 9.64 2.88
CA ALA A 25 -13.49 8.24 3.22
C ALA A 25 -12.02 7.85 3.11
N ILE A 26 -11.62 6.82 3.83
CA ILE A 26 -10.35 6.12 3.65
C ILE A 26 -10.66 4.75 3.08
N MET A 27 -10.01 4.38 1.99
CA MET A 27 -10.13 3.06 1.35
C MET A 27 -8.80 2.34 1.36
N VAL A 28 -8.75 1.15 1.90
CA VAL A 28 -7.56 0.31 1.85
C VAL A 28 -7.32 -0.13 0.41
N CYS A 29 -6.18 0.24 -0.15
CA CYS A 29 -5.74 -0.13 -1.50
C CYS A 29 -4.68 -1.25 -1.46
N LEU A 30 -3.81 -1.20 -0.46
CA LEU A 30 -2.83 -2.22 -0.15
C LEU A 30 -2.89 -2.47 1.35
N GLY A 31 -3.03 -3.70 1.78
CA GLY A 31 -3.14 -4.01 3.19
C GLY A 31 -2.94 -5.49 3.46
N GLU A 32 -3.20 -5.86 4.68
CA GLU A 32 -3.12 -7.24 5.15
C GLU A 32 -4.06 -8.15 4.35
N GLY A 33 -3.50 -9.19 3.73
CA GLY A 33 -4.30 -10.27 3.15
C GLY A 33 -4.64 -10.17 1.68
N LEU A 34 -3.98 -9.31 0.91
CA LEU A 34 -4.11 -9.34 -0.55
C LEU A 34 -3.41 -10.55 -1.18
N MET A 35 -2.34 -11.04 -0.56
CA MET A 35 -1.59 -12.20 -1.07
C MET A 35 -1.05 -13.06 0.06
N PRO A 36 -1.34 -14.38 0.06
CA PRO A 36 -0.61 -15.29 0.91
C PRO A 36 0.86 -15.33 0.45
N LYS A 37 1.78 -15.27 1.41
CA LYS A 37 3.20 -15.53 1.13
C LYS A 37 3.40 -17.00 0.74
N ALA A 38 4.51 -17.31 0.09
CA ALA A 38 4.82 -18.70 -0.25
C ALA A 38 4.72 -19.62 0.99
N GLY A 39 3.88 -20.64 0.92
CA GLY A 39 3.62 -21.57 2.03
C GLY A 39 2.46 -21.17 2.96
N GLU A 40 1.82 -20.03 2.75
CA GLU A 40 0.60 -19.64 3.46
C GLU A 40 -0.64 -19.97 2.65
N THR A 41 -1.73 -20.31 3.33
CA THR A 41 -3.04 -20.39 2.68
C THR A 41 -3.64 -18.98 2.56
N PRO A 42 -4.60 -18.77 1.65
CA PRO A 42 -5.30 -17.47 1.57
C PRO A 42 -5.90 -17.03 2.89
N GLU A 43 -6.40 -17.98 3.69
CA GLU A 43 -6.99 -17.70 5.00
C GLU A 43 -5.95 -17.25 6.03
N MET A 44 -4.72 -17.76 5.95
CA MET A 44 -3.63 -17.36 6.86
C MET A 44 -3.11 -15.96 6.59
N GLY A 45 -3.08 -15.56 5.31
CA GLY A 45 -2.65 -14.21 4.90
C GLY A 45 -3.77 -13.18 4.96
N ALA A 46 -5.04 -13.59 5.05
CA ALA A 46 -6.17 -12.68 4.95
C ALA A 46 -6.52 -12.04 6.28
N ASN A 47 -6.49 -10.72 6.33
CA ASN A 47 -7.11 -9.96 7.41
C ASN A 47 -8.27 -9.13 6.84
N PRO A 48 -9.53 -9.57 7.02
CA PRO A 48 -10.69 -8.91 6.42
C PRO A 48 -10.90 -7.47 6.91
N GLN A 49 -10.29 -7.07 8.02
CA GLN A 49 -10.37 -5.71 8.54
C GLN A 49 -9.56 -4.72 7.70
N LEU A 50 -8.47 -5.17 7.09
CA LEU A 50 -7.55 -4.34 6.31
C LEU A 50 -7.33 -4.86 4.90
N GLY A 51 -8.26 -5.67 4.40
CA GLY A 51 -8.24 -6.17 3.02
C GLY A 51 -8.54 -5.07 1.99
N PHE A 52 -8.13 -5.31 0.74
CA PHE A 52 -8.42 -4.41 -0.38
C PHE A 52 -9.90 -4.03 -0.45
N GLY A 53 -10.16 -2.74 -0.65
CA GLY A 53 -11.50 -2.20 -0.77
C GLY A 53 -12.23 -2.00 0.54
N ARG A 54 -11.61 -2.30 1.69
CA ARG A 54 -12.21 -1.94 2.99
C ARG A 54 -12.30 -0.42 3.10
N VAL A 55 -13.49 0.05 3.47
CA VAL A 55 -13.81 1.47 3.56
C VAL A 55 -14.06 1.88 5.00
N TYR A 56 -13.47 3.00 5.39
CA TYR A 56 -13.70 3.71 6.63
C TYR A 56 -14.30 5.08 6.29
N ALA A 57 -15.55 5.32 6.67
CA ALA A 57 -16.29 6.54 6.39
C ALA A 57 -17.54 6.65 7.25
N ARG A 58 -18.24 7.77 7.17
CA ARG A 58 -19.60 7.87 7.69
C ARG A 58 -20.50 6.81 7.06
N PRO A 59 -21.51 6.27 7.76
CA PRO A 59 -22.26 5.08 7.32
C PRO A 59 -22.87 5.18 5.92
N GLU A 60 -23.35 6.36 5.52
CA GLU A 60 -23.92 6.57 4.19
C GLU A 60 -22.88 6.54 3.08
N VAL A 61 -21.73 7.21 3.31
CA VAL A 61 -20.59 7.23 2.40
C VAL A 61 -20.02 5.82 2.28
N ALA A 62 -19.83 5.13 3.40
CA ALA A 62 -19.34 3.75 3.41
C ALA A 62 -20.23 2.82 2.59
N ARG A 63 -21.55 2.83 2.83
CA ARG A 63 -22.50 2.00 2.04
C ARG A 63 -22.44 2.29 0.54
N SER A 64 -22.30 3.56 0.16
CA SER A 64 -22.19 3.97 -1.25
C SER A 64 -20.88 3.46 -1.87
N LEU A 65 -19.77 3.57 -1.15
CA LEU A 65 -18.46 3.12 -1.61
C LEU A 65 -18.36 1.60 -1.68
N ASP A 66 -18.88 0.88 -0.68
CA ASP A 66 -18.91 -0.59 -0.67
C ASP A 66 -19.63 -1.16 -1.91
N LYS A 67 -20.71 -0.51 -2.35
CA LYS A 67 -21.40 -0.90 -3.60
C LYS A 67 -20.51 -0.70 -4.83
N LYS A 68 -19.78 0.42 -4.89
CA LYS A 68 -18.88 0.72 -6.02
C LYS A 68 -17.66 -0.20 -6.02
N VAL A 69 -17.08 -0.48 -4.85
CA VAL A 69 -15.96 -1.43 -4.70
C VAL A 69 -16.40 -2.83 -5.11
N LYS A 70 -17.56 -3.32 -4.61
CA LYS A 70 -18.10 -4.62 -5.02
C LYS A 70 -18.32 -4.69 -6.53
N ARG A 71 -18.79 -3.61 -7.14
CA ARG A 71 -18.96 -3.56 -8.58
C ARG A 71 -17.61 -3.62 -9.30
N MET A 72 -16.61 -2.89 -8.83
CA MET A 72 -15.26 -2.92 -9.40
C MET A 72 -14.61 -4.32 -9.32
N LEU A 73 -14.89 -5.07 -8.25
CA LEU A 73 -14.37 -6.43 -8.09
C LEU A 73 -15.08 -7.49 -8.93
N ASN A 74 -16.37 -7.28 -9.23
CA ASN A 74 -17.21 -8.31 -9.85
C ASN A 74 -17.66 -7.99 -11.29
N ASP A 75 -17.52 -6.75 -11.75
CA ASP A 75 -17.90 -6.31 -13.08
C ASP A 75 -16.66 -5.89 -13.88
N PRO A 76 -16.17 -6.73 -14.82
CA PRO A 76 -14.97 -6.43 -15.59
C PRO A 76 -15.13 -5.18 -16.49
N HIS A 77 -16.36 -4.73 -16.72
CA HIS A 77 -16.63 -3.51 -17.49
C HIS A 77 -16.62 -2.25 -16.60
N TYR A 78 -16.66 -2.40 -15.28
CA TYR A 78 -16.58 -1.28 -14.35
C TYR A 78 -15.12 -1.04 -13.95
N THR A 79 -14.43 -0.26 -14.75
CA THR A 79 -13.00 0.04 -14.58
C THR A 79 -12.74 1.02 -13.44
N HIS A 80 -11.47 1.19 -13.08
CA HIS A 80 -11.06 2.20 -12.11
C HIS A 80 -11.44 3.63 -12.56
N ASP A 81 -11.46 3.91 -13.85
CA ASP A 81 -11.89 5.22 -14.36
C ASP A 81 -13.39 5.45 -14.15
N HIS A 82 -14.20 4.42 -14.32
CA HIS A 82 -15.62 4.48 -13.94
C HIS A 82 -15.81 4.75 -12.45
N PHE A 83 -15.03 4.07 -11.62
CA PHE A 83 -15.02 4.28 -10.18
C PHE A 83 -14.67 5.74 -9.83
N ARG A 84 -13.59 6.27 -10.39
CA ARG A 84 -13.19 7.68 -10.18
C ARG A 84 -14.27 8.67 -10.63
N HIS A 85 -14.85 8.44 -11.78
CA HIS A 85 -15.95 9.28 -12.28
C HIS A 85 -17.17 9.28 -11.36
N ASP A 86 -17.54 8.11 -10.84
CA ASP A 86 -18.64 7.99 -9.88
C ASP A 86 -18.32 8.67 -8.53
N LEU A 87 -17.06 8.69 -8.10
CA LEU A 87 -16.63 9.46 -6.93
C LEU A 87 -16.80 10.96 -7.17
N GLN A 88 -16.37 11.45 -8.32
CA GLN A 88 -16.52 12.86 -8.69
C GLN A 88 -18.01 13.28 -8.72
N LYS A 89 -18.87 12.48 -9.33
CA LYS A 89 -20.31 12.72 -9.36
C LYS A 89 -20.94 12.79 -7.96
N SER A 90 -20.52 11.91 -7.07
CA SER A 90 -21.02 11.88 -5.69
C SER A 90 -20.33 12.91 -4.78
N ARG A 91 -19.38 13.68 -5.30
CA ARG A 91 -18.56 14.63 -4.52
C ARG A 91 -17.90 13.97 -3.30
N THR A 92 -17.55 12.69 -3.43
CA THR A 92 -16.91 11.93 -2.36
C THR A 92 -15.41 11.97 -2.56
N THR A 93 -14.70 12.41 -1.54
CA THR A 93 -13.23 12.36 -1.50
C THR A 93 -12.79 11.06 -0.86
N VAL A 94 -12.00 10.27 -1.58
CA VAL A 94 -11.47 9.01 -1.08
C VAL A 94 -9.96 9.08 -0.99
N TRP A 95 -9.45 8.91 0.22
CA TRP A 95 -8.04 8.72 0.50
C TRP A 95 -7.71 7.25 0.35
N GLY A 96 -6.73 6.92 -0.48
CA GLY A 96 -6.19 5.56 -0.55
C GLY A 96 -5.26 5.30 0.62
N ALA A 97 -5.28 4.09 1.15
CA ALA A 97 -4.38 3.66 2.22
C ALA A 97 -3.56 2.44 1.80
N ALA A 98 -2.27 2.46 2.08
CA ALA A 98 -1.39 1.30 2.07
C ALA A 98 -0.93 1.04 3.50
N ILE A 99 -1.11 -0.19 3.98
CA ILE A 99 -0.98 -0.53 5.40
C ILE A 99 -0.19 -1.83 5.55
N ASP A 100 0.78 -1.80 6.46
CA ASP A 100 1.38 -2.98 7.07
C ASP A 100 1.40 -2.74 8.58
N THR A 101 0.61 -3.50 9.30
CA THR A 101 0.40 -3.26 10.73
C THR A 101 1.50 -3.82 11.60
N LEU A 102 2.27 -4.77 11.08
CA LEU A 102 3.34 -5.42 11.82
C LEU A 102 4.51 -5.81 10.89
N GLU A 103 5.14 -4.82 10.27
CA GLU A 103 6.34 -5.02 9.47
C GLU A 103 7.45 -5.69 10.30
N ASN A 104 8.11 -6.68 9.73
CA ASN A 104 9.09 -7.52 10.42
C ASN A 104 8.50 -8.44 11.51
N THR A 105 7.36 -9.03 11.26
CA THR A 105 6.68 -9.99 12.15
C THR A 105 7.60 -11.06 12.72
N SER A 106 8.54 -11.59 11.91
CA SER A 106 9.52 -12.59 12.34
C SER A 106 10.47 -12.06 13.42
N ARG A 107 10.84 -10.78 13.37
CA ARG A 107 11.69 -10.16 14.39
C ARG A 107 10.93 -10.01 15.70
N PHE A 108 9.66 -9.63 15.62
CA PHE A 108 8.78 -9.58 16.77
C PHE A 108 8.63 -10.97 17.41
N ALA A 109 8.35 -12.00 16.62
CA ALA A 109 8.19 -13.37 17.09
C ALA A 109 9.45 -13.94 17.75
N LEU A 110 10.62 -13.48 17.33
CA LEU A 110 11.93 -13.90 17.87
C LEU A 110 12.42 -12.99 19.01
N GLY A 111 11.64 -12.00 19.45
CA GLY A 111 12.04 -11.08 20.53
C GLY A 111 13.30 -10.28 20.22
N LYS A 112 13.51 -9.87 18.97
CA LYS A 112 14.67 -9.07 18.59
C LYS A 112 14.51 -7.62 19.05
N ASP A 113 15.60 -6.99 19.50
CA ASP A 113 15.62 -5.61 20.01
C ASP A 113 15.15 -4.56 19.01
N THR A 114 15.33 -4.83 17.71
CA THR A 114 14.74 -4.01 16.64
C THR A 114 13.30 -4.45 16.46
N GLY A 115 12.39 -3.76 17.13
CA GLY A 115 10.97 -4.07 17.12
C GLY A 115 10.31 -3.95 15.74
N PRO A 116 9.11 -4.50 15.60
CA PRO A 116 8.30 -4.30 14.40
C PRO A 116 7.91 -2.84 14.25
N MET A 117 7.67 -2.44 13.02
CA MET A 117 7.12 -1.13 12.70
C MET A 117 5.67 -1.29 12.21
N THR A 118 4.88 -0.26 12.45
CA THR A 118 3.59 -0.10 11.79
C THR A 118 3.74 0.91 10.67
N LEU A 119 3.31 0.56 9.48
CA LEU A 119 3.34 1.44 8.32
C LEU A 119 1.92 1.80 7.90
N LEU A 120 1.66 3.09 7.81
CA LEU A 120 0.44 3.64 7.23
C LEU A 120 0.83 4.73 6.25
N HIS A 121 0.49 4.54 5.00
CA HIS A 121 0.66 5.53 3.95
C HIS A 121 -0.69 5.95 3.39
N LEU A 122 -1.01 7.23 3.44
CA LEU A 122 -2.23 7.79 2.87
C LEU A 122 -1.93 8.54 1.57
N PHE A 123 -2.77 8.32 0.58
CA PHE A 123 -2.71 8.95 -0.74
C PHE A 123 -3.93 9.85 -0.95
N ASN A 124 -3.77 10.91 -1.69
CA ASN A 124 -4.86 11.83 -2.02
C ASN A 124 -5.91 11.25 -3.00
N GLN A 125 -5.72 10.04 -3.45
CA GLN A 125 -6.66 9.28 -4.28
C GLN A 125 -6.40 7.77 -4.13
N PRO A 126 -7.42 6.91 -4.38
CA PRO A 126 -7.22 5.47 -4.37
C PRO A 126 -6.22 5.02 -5.43
N LEU A 127 -5.35 4.08 -5.08
CA LEU A 127 -4.49 3.41 -6.05
C LEU A 127 -5.32 2.52 -6.98
N GLN A 128 -4.92 2.47 -8.24
CA GLN A 128 -5.46 1.52 -9.17
C GLN A 128 -4.82 0.16 -8.93
N VAL A 129 -5.63 -0.81 -8.50
CA VAL A 129 -5.24 -2.22 -8.47
C VAL A 129 -5.77 -2.87 -9.74
N THR A 130 -4.87 -3.24 -10.63
CA THR A 130 -5.22 -3.73 -11.98
C THR A 130 -5.32 -5.24 -12.06
N ARG A 131 -4.93 -5.97 -11.01
CA ARG A 131 -4.89 -7.42 -10.99
C ARG A 131 -5.49 -7.97 -9.71
N PRO A 132 -6.13 -9.13 -9.75
CA PRO A 132 -6.71 -9.77 -8.56
C PRO A 132 -5.62 -10.29 -7.59
N TYR A 133 -4.39 -10.28 -7.99
CA TYR A 133 -3.24 -10.65 -7.17
C TYR A 133 -2.10 -9.69 -7.44
N GLU A 134 -1.38 -9.35 -6.41
CA GLU A 134 -0.17 -8.54 -6.45
C GLU A 134 1.03 -9.42 -6.08
N GLY A 135 2.19 -9.01 -6.48
CA GLY A 135 3.43 -9.71 -6.21
C GLY A 135 4.57 -8.74 -5.96
N TYR A 136 5.65 -9.24 -5.44
CA TYR A 136 6.86 -8.47 -5.32
C TYR A 136 7.45 -8.19 -6.70
N THR A 137 7.80 -6.94 -6.96
CA THR A 137 8.48 -6.53 -8.19
C THR A 137 9.94 -6.22 -7.89
N GLY A 138 10.83 -6.68 -8.75
CA GLY A 138 12.24 -6.28 -8.71
C GLY A 138 12.40 -4.89 -9.31
N THR A 139 12.14 -3.84 -8.54
CA THR A 139 12.28 -2.46 -8.98
C THR A 139 13.25 -1.70 -8.10
N LEU A 140 14.18 -0.99 -8.72
CA LEU A 140 15.09 -0.06 -8.06
C LEU A 140 14.80 1.34 -8.61
N VAL A 141 14.40 2.25 -7.72
CA VAL A 141 14.15 3.65 -8.05
C VAL A 141 15.31 4.50 -7.55
N LEU A 142 15.96 5.18 -8.45
CA LEU A 142 17.08 6.07 -8.17
C LEU A 142 16.85 7.44 -8.82
N PRO A 143 17.42 8.51 -8.24
CA PRO A 143 17.47 9.79 -8.92
C PRO A 143 18.15 9.65 -10.28
N LYS A 144 17.61 10.31 -11.31
CA LYS A 144 18.14 10.25 -12.69
C LYS A 144 19.66 10.54 -12.74
N LYS A 145 20.11 11.52 -11.97
CA LYS A 145 21.53 11.89 -11.88
C LYS A 145 22.43 10.72 -11.46
N VAL A 146 21.94 9.82 -10.59
CA VAL A 146 22.71 8.63 -10.17
C VAL A 146 22.86 7.63 -11.30
N THR A 147 21.78 7.42 -12.07
CA THR A 147 21.82 6.51 -13.21
C THR A 147 22.67 7.07 -14.37
N GLU A 148 22.67 8.38 -14.57
CA GLU A 148 23.53 9.05 -15.54
C GLU A 148 25.01 8.93 -15.17
N THR A 149 25.38 9.22 -13.90
CA THR A 149 26.74 9.06 -13.40
C THR A 149 27.25 7.61 -13.53
N ALA A 150 26.38 6.64 -13.23
CA ALA A 150 26.74 5.24 -13.41
C ALA A 150 26.92 4.85 -14.88
N ALA A 151 26.12 5.42 -15.79
CA ALA A 151 26.23 5.18 -17.21
C ALA A 151 27.54 5.74 -17.80
N GLU A 152 28.06 6.85 -17.28
CA GLU A 152 29.39 7.38 -17.63
C GLU A 152 30.50 6.36 -17.34
N ASP A 153 30.34 5.55 -16.31
CA ASP A 153 31.25 4.45 -15.98
C ASP A 153 30.88 3.13 -16.68
N SER A 154 30.00 3.17 -17.66
CA SER A 154 29.47 1.99 -18.38
C SER A 154 28.78 0.98 -17.44
N ILE A 155 28.21 1.44 -16.34
CA ILE A 155 27.48 0.62 -15.38
C ILE A 155 25.98 0.81 -15.59
N LEU A 156 25.29 -0.26 -16.02
CA LEU A 156 23.83 -0.30 -16.00
C LEU A 156 23.38 -0.74 -14.60
N ILE A 157 22.73 0.17 -13.86
CA ILE A 157 22.18 -0.13 -12.55
C ILE A 157 20.72 -0.62 -12.70
N ASP A 158 20.46 -1.82 -12.19
CA ASP A 158 19.11 -2.38 -12.05
C ASP A 158 18.91 -2.97 -10.64
N PHE A 159 17.73 -3.54 -10.37
CA PHE A 159 17.41 -4.12 -9.06
C PHE A 159 18.29 -5.33 -8.68
N ARG A 160 19.00 -5.95 -9.62
CA ARG A 160 19.94 -7.05 -9.40
C ARG A 160 21.35 -6.57 -9.10
N THR A 161 21.61 -5.28 -9.33
CA THR A 161 22.92 -4.69 -9.08
C THR A 161 23.29 -4.81 -7.60
N PRO A 162 24.47 -5.33 -7.25
CA PRO A 162 24.91 -5.43 -5.87
C PRO A 162 24.80 -4.08 -5.15
N ARG A 163 24.22 -4.07 -3.94
CA ARG A 163 23.97 -2.85 -3.15
C ARG A 163 25.22 -1.97 -3.01
N LYS A 164 26.41 -2.59 -2.87
CA LYS A 164 27.67 -1.87 -2.82
C LYS A 164 27.89 -0.98 -4.03
N LYS A 165 27.67 -1.51 -5.25
CA LYS A 165 27.81 -0.73 -6.50
C LYS A 165 26.77 0.39 -6.60
N VAL A 166 25.55 0.16 -6.12
CA VAL A 166 24.54 1.21 -6.05
C VAL A 166 24.96 2.34 -5.12
N LEU A 167 25.49 1.99 -3.94
CA LEU A 167 26.00 2.98 -2.98
C LEU A 167 27.20 3.75 -3.52
N GLU A 168 28.14 3.09 -4.18
CA GLU A 168 29.28 3.72 -4.84
C GLU A 168 28.83 4.75 -5.89
N ALA A 169 27.83 4.41 -6.70
CA ALA A 169 27.25 5.35 -7.68
C ALA A 169 26.59 6.57 -7.00
N ILE A 170 25.85 6.35 -5.90
CA ILE A 170 25.25 7.44 -5.11
C ILE A 170 26.35 8.32 -4.51
N GLN A 171 27.34 7.74 -3.87
CA GLN A 171 28.47 8.48 -3.28
C GLN A 171 29.20 9.31 -4.32
N LYS A 172 29.53 8.73 -5.47
CA LYS A 172 30.17 9.46 -6.58
C LYS A 172 29.30 10.61 -7.08
N THR A 173 27.99 10.39 -7.23
CA THR A 173 27.07 11.40 -7.75
C THR A 173 26.97 12.62 -6.84
N TYR A 174 26.96 12.40 -5.52
CA TYR A 174 26.73 13.45 -4.53
C TYR A 174 28.03 13.84 -3.78
N GLN A 175 29.17 13.25 -4.13
CA GLN A 175 30.46 13.49 -3.49
C GLN A 175 30.41 13.34 -1.97
N VAL A 176 29.67 12.34 -1.48
CA VAL A 176 29.54 12.04 -0.04
C VAL A 176 30.53 10.94 0.30
N GLN A 177 31.23 11.11 1.43
CA GLN A 177 32.15 10.11 1.98
C GLN A 177 31.40 9.06 2.81
#